data_ce3463164f48ade8f943366f82f4da2e
#
_entry.id   ce3463164f48ade8f943366f82f4da2e
#
_cell.length_a   1.000
_cell.length_b   1.000
_cell.length_c   1.000
_cell.angle_alpha   90.00
_cell.angle_beta   90.00
_cell.angle_gamma   90.00
#
_symmetry.space_group_name_H-M   'P 1'
#
loop_
_entity.id
_entity.type
_entity.pdbx_description
1 polymer ?
#
loop_
_entity_poly.entity_id
_entity_poly.type
_entity_poly.pdbx_seq_one_letter_code
_entity_poly.pdbx_strand_id
1 'polypeptide(L)'
;MRLLSILLFMIASSPAEDWPQYLGPGRDAVWREQKVELDFVKRPPRQVWSVPAGSGYAGPSVADGRVFVMDRLAKPYRAGKLKPGSNVNFVRARIPGKERVRCLRETNGEVLWEHSYEADYSSVYPYAIGPRTTPLVYKGMVYTLGAEGHLHAYSAEDGKVVWQRNILKEYEFETPLWGTAGHPLVEGDLLICPVGGEGSTVVAFDRRSGKEKWKALNAREAGYGTPVIETVNGHRQLLVWDAENLN
;
A
#
# COMPACT_ATOMS: atom_id res chain seq x y z
N MET A 1 -43.61 7.18 -47.68
CA MET A 1 -42.94 7.69 -46.49
C MET A 1 -41.98 6.63 -45.96
N ARG A 2 -40.68 6.81 -46.14
CA ARG A 2 -39.64 5.92 -45.59
C ARG A 2 -39.20 6.49 -44.24
N LEU A 3 -39.48 5.79 -43.15
CA LEU A 3 -38.98 6.10 -41.83
C LEU A 3 -37.48 5.77 -41.79
N LEU A 4 -36.67 6.81 -41.63
CA LEU A 4 -35.23 6.69 -41.44
C LEU A 4 -34.99 6.46 -39.92
N SER A 5 -34.73 5.21 -39.52
CA SER A 5 -34.35 4.90 -38.14
C SER A 5 -32.89 5.36 -37.90
N ILE A 6 -32.72 6.43 -37.16
CA ILE A 6 -31.41 6.89 -36.71
C ILE A 6 -31.03 6.01 -35.52
N LEU A 7 -30.08 5.09 -35.73
CA LEU A 7 -29.45 4.30 -34.66
C LEU A 7 -28.45 5.21 -33.93
N LEU A 8 -28.84 5.70 -32.77
CA LEU A 8 -27.96 6.47 -31.91
C LEU A 8 -26.97 5.50 -31.24
N PHE A 9 -25.76 5.38 -31.78
CA PHE A 9 -24.68 4.69 -31.10
C PHE A 9 -24.26 5.54 -29.87
N MET A 10 -24.73 5.15 -28.68
CA MET A 10 -24.11 5.61 -27.44
C MET A 10 -22.71 5.02 -27.41
N ILE A 11 -21.71 5.86 -27.60
CA ILE A 11 -20.31 5.53 -27.27
C ILE A 11 -20.27 5.48 -25.75
N ALA A 12 -20.46 4.30 -25.17
CA ALA A 12 -20.14 4.08 -23.78
C ALA A 12 -18.63 4.26 -23.66
N SER A 13 -18.19 5.34 -23.03
CA SER A 13 -16.81 5.44 -22.56
C SER A 13 -16.63 4.32 -21.55
N SER A 14 -15.79 3.34 -21.82
CA SER A 14 -15.35 2.40 -20.78
C SER A 14 -14.79 3.24 -19.63
N PRO A 15 -15.24 3.01 -18.39
CA PRO A 15 -14.58 3.63 -17.25
C PRO A 15 -13.11 3.21 -17.26
N ALA A 16 -12.23 4.10 -16.76
CA ALA A 16 -10.83 3.78 -16.58
C ALA A 16 -10.66 2.52 -15.73
N GLU A 17 -9.62 1.74 -16.01
CA GLU A 17 -9.33 0.52 -15.25
C GLU A 17 -8.93 0.90 -13.81
N ASP A 18 -9.48 0.20 -12.83
CA ASP A 18 -9.08 0.33 -11.44
C ASP A 18 -7.59 -0.03 -11.24
N TRP A 19 -6.93 0.66 -10.30
CA TRP A 19 -5.56 0.37 -9.86
C TRP A 19 -5.54 0.03 -8.37
N PRO A 20 -6.09 -1.14 -7.97
CA PRO A 20 -6.49 -1.41 -6.60
C PRO A 20 -5.34 -1.76 -5.65
N GLN A 21 -4.11 -1.86 -6.14
CA GLN A 21 -2.94 -2.30 -5.38
C GLN A 21 -1.62 -1.85 -6.03
N TYR A 22 -0.52 -2.07 -5.33
CA TYR A 22 0.83 -1.90 -5.86
C TYR A 22 1.02 -2.72 -7.14
N LEU A 23 1.58 -2.09 -8.18
CA LEU A 23 1.79 -2.65 -9.52
C LEU A 23 0.49 -2.97 -10.28
N GLY A 24 -0.65 -2.42 -9.87
CA GLY A 24 -1.92 -2.53 -10.58
C GLY A 24 -2.65 -3.86 -10.42
N PRO A 25 -3.72 -4.09 -11.18
CA PRO A 25 -4.58 -5.25 -11.01
C PRO A 25 -3.86 -6.57 -11.28
N GLY A 26 -2.96 -6.60 -12.25
CA GLY A 26 -2.13 -7.77 -12.59
C GLY A 26 -0.85 -7.91 -11.75
N ARG A 27 -0.50 -6.94 -10.91
CA ARG A 27 0.78 -6.84 -10.17
C ARG A 27 2.02 -6.91 -11.07
N ASP A 28 1.90 -6.46 -12.29
CA ASP A 28 2.96 -6.50 -13.31
C ASP A 28 3.38 -5.10 -13.78
N ALA A 29 2.85 -4.05 -13.15
CA ALA A 29 3.07 -2.64 -13.51
C ALA A 29 2.66 -2.30 -14.95
N VAL A 30 1.77 -3.07 -15.56
CA VAL A 30 1.32 -2.84 -16.92
C VAL A 30 -0.02 -2.11 -16.90
N TRP A 31 -0.04 -0.92 -17.44
CA TRP A 31 -1.26 -0.17 -17.71
C TRP A 31 -1.83 -0.60 -19.06
N ARG A 32 -3.03 -1.19 -19.04
CA ARG A 32 -3.64 -1.82 -20.22
C ARG A 32 -4.65 -0.95 -20.95
N GLU A 33 -4.85 0.26 -20.49
CA GLU A 33 -5.75 1.18 -21.18
C GLU A 33 -5.26 1.53 -22.57
N GLN A 34 -6.20 1.63 -23.51
CA GLN A 34 -5.92 1.96 -24.89
C GLN A 34 -6.29 3.42 -25.17
N LYS A 35 -5.72 4.01 -26.23
CA LYS A 35 -6.00 5.37 -26.71
C LYS A 35 -5.65 6.47 -25.70
N VAL A 36 -4.69 6.18 -24.82
CA VAL A 36 -4.19 7.17 -23.89
C VAL A 36 -3.28 8.16 -24.63
N GLU A 37 -3.47 9.44 -24.40
CA GLU A 37 -2.56 10.47 -24.90
C GLU A 37 -1.25 10.42 -24.08
N LEU A 38 -0.16 10.08 -24.73
CA LEU A 38 1.17 10.01 -24.10
C LEU A 38 2.05 11.22 -24.38
N ASP A 39 1.65 12.09 -25.31
CA ASP A 39 2.37 13.34 -25.61
C ASP A 39 1.89 14.46 -24.67
N PHE A 40 2.32 14.39 -23.42
CA PHE A 40 1.96 15.36 -22.39
C PHE A 40 2.57 16.75 -22.63
N VAL A 41 3.49 16.90 -23.57
CA VAL A 41 4.01 18.21 -23.99
C VAL A 41 2.97 18.92 -24.86
N LYS A 42 2.38 18.20 -25.82
CA LYS A 42 1.35 18.77 -26.70
C LYS A 42 -0.02 18.86 -26.01
N ARG A 43 -0.33 17.92 -25.15
CA ARG A 43 -1.60 17.82 -24.43
C ARG A 43 -1.36 17.54 -22.95
N PRO A 44 -0.99 18.57 -22.16
CA PRO A 44 -0.76 18.38 -20.74
C PRO A 44 -2.03 17.90 -20.03
N PRO A 45 -1.91 16.96 -19.10
CA PRO A 45 -3.05 16.46 -18.35
C PRO A 45 -3.69 17.61 -17.55
N ARG A 46 -5.02 17.65 -17.57
CA ARG A 46 -5.77 18.61 -16.76
C ARG A 46 -5.84 18.14 -15.31
N GLN A 47 -5.42 18.99 -14.38
CA GLN A 47 -5.67 18.74 -12.96
C GLN A 47 -7.18 18.81 -12.70
N VAL A 48 -7.75 17.72 -12.17
CA VAL A 48 -9.17 17.65 -11.81
C VAL A 48 -9.38 18.18 -10.41
N TRP A 49 -8.54 17.74 -9.47
CA TRP A 49 -8.55 18.19 -8.07
C TRP A 49 -7.17 18.01 -7.43
N SER A 50 -7.01 18.57 -6.24
CA SER A 50 -5.82 18.40 -5.41
C SER A 50 -6.22 18.46 -3.94
N VAL A 51 -5.64 17.58 -3.12
CA VAL A 51 -5.85 17.57 -1.65
C VAL A 51 -4.50 17.52 -0.94
N PRO A 52 -4.34 18.23 0.18
CA PRO A 52 -3.11 18.16 0.96
C PRO A 52 -2.86 16.73 1.48
N ALA A 53 -1.61 16.31 1.46
CA ALA A 53 -1.14 15.05 2.02
C ALA A 53 -0.04 15.28 3.05
N GLY A 54 0.10 14.35 3.99
CA GLY A 54 1.22 14.27 4.90
C GLY A 54 2.46 13.64 4.25
N SER A 55 3.43 13.28 5.08
CA SER A 55 4.64 12.59 4.62
C SER A 55 4.37 11.12 4.30
N GLY A 56 5.09 10.58 3.33
CA GLY A 56 5.03 9.16 2.97
C GLY A 56 5.54 8.89 1.57
N TYR A 57 5.66 7.61 1.25
CA TYR A 57 6.12 7.10 -0.02
C TYR A 57 5.10 6.11 -0.63
N ALA A 58 3.96 5.92 0.05
CA ALA A 58 2.89 5.09 -0.43
C ALA A 58 2.23 5.71 -1.67
N GLY A 59 2.11 4.93 -2.73
CA GLY A 59 1.27 5.30 -3.87
C GLY A 59 -0.21 5.22 -3.52
N PRO A 60 -1.09 5.94 -4.23
CA PRO A 60 -2.53 5.75 -4.10
C PRO A 60 -2.98 4.42 -4.74
N SER A 61 -4.11 3.90 -4.28
CA SER A 61 -4.88 2.91 -5.03
C SER A 61 -6.23 3.47 -5.43
N VAL A 62 -6.75 3.00 -6.55
CA VAL A 62 -8.04 3.44 -7.11
C VAL A 62 -8.91 2.21 -7.31
N ALA A 63 -10.11 2.23 -6.75
CA ALA A 63 -11.08 1.17 -6.92
C ALA A 63 -12.51 1.67 -6.65
N ASP A 64 -13.45 1.20 -7.44
CA ASP A 64 -14.88 1.47 -7.26
C ASP A 64 -15.21 2.98 -7.13
N GLY A 65 -14.58 3.84 -7.94
CA GLY A 65 -14.78 5.30 -7.92
C GLY A 65 -14.21 6.00 -6.69
N ARG A 66 -13.24 5.38 -6.02
CA ARG A 66 -12.58 5.87 -4.79
C ARG A 66 -11.08 5.82 -4.90
N VAL A 67 -10.41 6.78 -4.27
CA VAL A 67 -8.95 6.84 -4.16
C VAL A 67 -8.57 6.63 -2.71
N PHE A 68 -7.74 5.62 -2.45
CA PHE A 68 -7.25 5.32 -1.11
C PHE A 68 -5.80 5.74 -1.00
N VAL A 69 -5.50 6.54 0.00
CA VAL A 69 -4.15 7.05 0.26
C VAL A 69 -3.76 6.81 1.71
N MET A 70 -2.48 6.55 1.92
CA MET A 70 -1.90 6.43 3.24
C MET A 70 -0.77 7.43 3.39
N ASP A 71 -0.79 8.23 4.46
CA ASP A 71 0.22 9.23 4.76
C ASP A 71 0.50 9.30 6.26
N ARG A 72 1.42 10.18 6.66
CA ARG A 72 1.76 10.39 8.06
C ARG A 72 1.77 11.87 8.42
N LEU A 73 1.12 12.18 9.52
CA LEU A 73 1.16 13.49 10.18
C LEU A 73 2.23 13.43 11.29
N ALA A 74 3.46 13.79 10.92
CA ALA A 74 4.57 13.86 11.88
C ALA A 74 4.45 15.12 12.75
N LYS A 75 4.69 14.99 14.05
CA LYS A 75 4.88 16.13 14.95
C LYS A 75 6.31 16.65 14.83
N PRO A 76 6.56 17.93 15.13
CA PRO A 76 7.92 18.43 15.22
C PRO A 76 8.77 17.58 16.16
N TYR A 77 9.94 17.18 15.73
CA TYR A 77 10.89 16.44 16.54
C TYR A 77 12.26 17.11 16.51
N ARG A 78 13.06 16.86 17.53
CA ARG A 78 14.45 17.27 17.55
C ARG A 78 15.30 16.00 17.55
N ALA A 79 16.13 15.82 16.54
CA ALA A 79 17.24 14.90 16.65
C ALA A 79 18.10 15.37 17.86
N GLY A 80 18.49 14.42 18.72
CA GLY A 80 19.38 14.74 19.85
C GLY A 80 20.68 15.41 19.39
N LYS A 81 21.56 15.78 20.33
CA LYS A 81 22.88 16.37 20.01
C LYS A 81 23.65 15.37 19.11
N LEU A 82 23.80 15.74 17.85
CA LEU A 82 24.57 14.96 16.88
C LEU A 82 26.06 15.25 17.06
N LYS A 83 26.89 14.23 16.91
CA LYS A 83 28.36 14.43 16.82
C LYS A 83 28.67 15.23 15.55
N PRO A 84 29.68 16.12 15.56
CA PRO A 84 30.12 16.78 14.34
C PRO A 84 30.38 15.76 13.23
N GLY A 85 29.88 16.04 12.01
CA GLY A 85 30.00 15.12 10.86
C GLY A 85 28.96 14.01 10.78
N SER A 86 28.07 13.87 11.76
CA SER A 86 26.97 12.91 11.66
C SER A 86 25.98 13.28 10.57
N ASN A 87 25.59 12.31 9.76
CA ASN A 87 24.48 12.49 8.82
C ASN A 87 23.15 12.31 9.56
N VAL A 88 22.38 13.38 9.69
CA VAL A 88 21.09 13.38 10.39
C VAL A 88 20.10 12.33 9.85
N ASN A 89 20.22 11.98 8.57
CA ASN A 89 19.35 11.00 7.92
C ASN A 89 19.59 9.57 8.46
N PHE A 90 20.71 9.30 9.11
CA PHE A 90 21.07 8.00 9.66
C PHE A 90 21.10 7.97 11.19
N VAL A 91 20.52 8.96 11.84
CA VAL A 91 20.40 8.98 13.30
C VAL A 91 18.98 8.60 13.69
N ARG A 92 18.83 7.46 14.35
CA ARG A 92 17.54 7.03 14.89
C ARG A 92 17.08 8.02 15.97
N ALA A 93 15.87 8.50 15.83
CA ALA A 93 15.22 9.39 16.79
C ALA A 93 13.74 9.02 16.88
N ARG A 94 13.18 9.16 18.08
CA ARG A 94 11.74 9.02 18.24
C ARG A 94 11.05 10.21 17.57
N ILE A 95 10.23 9.93 16.58
CA ILE A 95 9.45 10.93 15.83
C ILE A 95 7.98 10.69 16.12
N PRO A 96 7.36 11.48 17.02
CA PRO A 96 5.94 11.34 17.32
C PRO A 96 5.08 11.65 16.08
N GLY A 97 3.96 10.97 15.95
CA GLY A 97 3.04 11.23 14.84
C GLY A 97 1.94 10.20 14.71
N LYS A 98 1.13 10.38 13.69
CA LYS A 98 0.04 9.47 13.34
C LYS A 98 0.17 9.03 11.91
N GLU A 99 0.03 7.76 11.63
CA GLU A 99 -0.29 7.30 10.29
C GLU A 99 -1.78 7.48 10.04
N ARG A 100 -2.12 7.79 8.79
CA ARG A 100 -3.48 8.11 8.41
C ARG A 100 -3.82 7.44 7.09
N VAL A 101 -5.02 6.86 7.03
CA VAL A 101 -5.62 6.30 5.81
C VAL A 101 -6.83 7.13 5.46
N ARG A 102 -6.95 7.53 4.19
CA ARG A 102 -8.09 8.28 3.66
C ARG A 102 -8.68 7.60 2.44
N CYS A 103 -9.99 7.66 2.37
CA CYS A 103 -10.75 7.37 1.16
C CYS A 103 -11.28 8.68 0.60
N LEU A 104 -10.96 8.94 -0.65
CA LEU A 104 -11.39 10.14 -1.36
C LEU A 104 -12.32 9.74 -2.51
N ARG A 105 -13.27 10.60 -2.83
CA ARG A 105 -14.08 10.42 -4.05
C ARG A 105 -13.20 10.69 -5.27
N GLU A 106 -13.17 9.77 -6.19
CA GLU A 106 -12.32 9.87 -7.39
C GLU A 106 -12.60 11.12 -8.22
N THR A 107 -13.87 11.50 -8.34
CA THR A 107 -14.29 12.58 -9.25
C THR A 107 -13.94 14.01 -8.77
N ASN A 108 -13.79 14.22 -7.44
CA ASN A 108 -13.62 15.57 -6.90
C ASN A 108 -12.67 15.67 -5.68
N GLY A 109 -12.09 14.55 -5.22
CA GLY A 109 -11.17 14.54 -4.09
C GLY A 109 -11.82 14.76 -2.71
N GLU A 110 -13.17 14.73 -2.62
CA GLU A 110 -13.89 14.81 -1.36
C GLU A 110 -13.49 13.67 -0.43
N VAL A 111 -13.16 13.97 0.84
CA VAL A 111 -12.86 12.96 1.85
C VAL A 111 -14.15 12.24 2.25
N LEU A 112 -14.29 10.98 1.90
CA LEU A 112 -15.43 10.13 2.25
C LEU A 112 -15.29 9.59 3.67
N TRP A 113 -14.08 9.17 4.04
CA TRP A 113 -13.73 8.79 5.39
C TRP A 113 -12.21 8.91 5.63
N GLU A 114 -11.85 9.01 6.90
CA GLU A 114 -10.45 9.08 7.35
C GLU A 114 -10.31 8.25 8.63
N HIS A 115 -9.23 7.49 8.74
CA HIS A 115 -8.83 6.80 9.95
C HIS A 115 -7.38 7.12 10.28
N SER A 116 -7.10 7.43 11.55
CA SER A 116 -5.74 7.73 12.02
C SER A 116 -5.42 6.95 13.29
N TYR A 117 -4.16 6.56 13.45
CA TYR A 117 -3.66 5.90 14.64
C TYR A 117 -2.27 6.40 15.02
N GLU A 118 -1.93 6.32 16.30
CA GLU A 118 -0.60 6.75 16.77
C GLU A 118 0.46 5.81 16.19
N ALA A 119 1.48 6.40 15.60
CA ALA A 119 2.61 5.72 14.99
C ALA A 119 3.88 6.53 15.22
N ASP A 120 4.40 6.43 16.45
CA ASP A 120 5.69 7.01 16.80
C ASP A 120 6.79 6.18 16.14
N TYR A 121 7.50 6.77 15.19
CA TYR A 121 8.63 6.10 14.57
C TYR A 121 9.82 6.12 15.52
N SER A 122 10.34 4.95 15.81
CA SER A 122 11.50 4.77 16.70
C SER A 122 12.56 3.85 16.10
N SER A 123 12.15 2.95 15.22
CA SER A 123 13.02 2.00 14.54
C SER A 123 13.38 2.43 13.12
N VAL A 124 12.57 3.28 12.50
CA VAL A 124 12.80 3.82 11.15
C VAL A 124 13.63 5.09 11.21
N TYR A 125 14.55 5.28 10.27
CA TYR A 125 15.34 6.51 10.20
C TYR A 125 14.50 7.75 9.85
N PRO A 126 14.86 8.95 10.37
CA PRO A 126 14.09 10.18 10.17
C PRO A 126 13.90 10.59 8.71
N TYR A 127 14.85 10.28 7.85
CA TYR A 127 14.78 10.49 6.41
C TYR A 127 13.53 9.85 5.80
N ALA A 128 13.05 8.79 6.40
CA ALA A 128 12.00 7.96 5.87
C ALA A 128 10.69 8.07 6.69
N ILE A 129 10.25 9.28 6.98
CA ILE A 129 9.02 9.52 7.75
C ILE A 129 7.76 9.32 6.91
N GLY A 130 7.08 8.21 7.10
CA GLY A 130 5.78 7.90 6.51
C GLY A 130 5.69 6.50 5.92
N PRO A 131 4.47 6.02 5.66
CA PRO A 131 4.21 4.69 5.12
C PRO A 131 4.77 4.55 3.70
N ARG A 132 5.07 3.30 3.31
CA ARG A 132 5.65 2.95 2.02
C ARG A 132 4.76 2.07 1.18
N THR A 133 3.86 1.34 1.84
CA THR A 133 3.02 0.38 1.15
C THR A 133 1.76 1.05 0.63
N THR A 134 1.46 0.83 -0.63
CA THR A 134 0.21 1.24 -1.25
C THR A 134 -0.96 0.50 -0.59
N PRO A 135 -2.06 1.16 -0.23
CA PRO A 135 -3.27 0.48 0.22
C PRO A 135 -3.69 -0.59 -0.80
N LEU A 136 -4.06 -1.78 -0.33
CA LEU A 136 -4.56 -2.85 -1.18
C LEU A 136 -6.07 -2.94 -1.01
N VAL A 137 -6.82 -2.79 -2.11
CA VAL A 137 -8.28 -2.87 -2.13
C VAL A 137 -8.71 -4.18 -2.73
N TYR A 138 -9.53 -4.94 -2.01
CA TYR A 138 -10.04 -6.21 -2.51
C TYR A 138 -11.40 -6.56 -1.89
N LYS A 139 -12.41 -6.75 -2.73
CA LYS A 139 -13.77 -7.17 -2.36
C LYS A 139 -14.34 -6.40 -1.15
N GLY A 140 -14.36 -5.07 -1.26
CA GLY A 140 -14.93 -4.17 -0.26
C GLY A 140 -14.07 -3.99 1.01
N MET A 141 -12.84 -4.48 1.01
CA MET A 141 -11.87 -4.32 2.10
C MET A 141 -10.67 -3.51 1.63
N VAL A 142 -10.08 -2.73 2.54
CA VAL A 142 -8.83 -2.02 2.34
C VAL A 142 -7.81 -2.53 3.35
N TYR A 143 -6.66 -2.98 2.87
CA TYR A 143 -5.55 -3.43 3.71
C TYR A 143 -4.42 -2.43 3.63
N THR A 144 -3.87 -2.06 4.78
CA THR A 144 -2.72 -1.16 4.86
C THR A 144 -1.67 -1.71 5.80
N LEU A 145 -0.41 -1.47 5.47
CA LEU A 145 0.73 -1.84 6.29
C LEU A 145 1.59 -0.61 6.55
N GLY A 146 1.63 -0.15 7.80
CA GLY A 146 2.43 0.97 8.25
C GLY A 146 3.91 0.64 8.37
N ALA A 147 4.78 1.66 8.36
CA ALA A 147 6.23 1.47 8.39
C ALA A 147 6.75 0.80 9.67
N GLU A 148 6.04 0.94 10.78
CA GLU A 148 6.33 0.29 12.07
C GLU A 148 5.48 -0.97 12.31
N GLY A 149 5.04 -1.64 11.22
CA GLY A 149 4.37 -2.94 11.27
C GLY A 149 2.89 -2.91 11.65
N HIS A 150 2.23 -1.76 11.58
CA HIS A 150 0.79 -1.66 11.82
C HIS A 150 0.01 -2.17 10.61
N LEU A 151 -0.52 -3.37 10.70
CA LEU A 151 -1.34 -4.01 9.66
C LEU A 151 -2.82 -3.85 10.02
N HIS A 152 -3.58 -3.23 9.13
CA HIS A 152 -5.02 -3.01 9.32
C HIS A 152 -5.83 -3.52 8.14
N ALA A 153 -7.05 -3.91 8.43
CA ALA A 153 -8.10 -4.12 7.44
C ALA A 153 -9.30 -3.23 7.78
N TYR A 154 -9.74 -2.49 6.80
CA TYR A 154 -10.88 -1.58 6.91
C TYR A 154 -12.00 -2.00 5.97
N SER A 155 -13.23 -1.65 6.31
CA SER A 155 -14.31 -1.57 5.34
C SER A 155 -14.01 -0.46 4.33
N ALA A 156 -14.04 -0.76 3.05
CA ALA A 156 -13.83 0.24 2.00
C ALA A 156 -14.97 1.27 1.97
N GLU A 157 -16.16 0.90 2.45
CA GLU A 157 -17.34 1.73 2.43
C GLU A 157 -17.27 2.89 3.42
N ASP A 158 -16.93 2.61 4.68
CA ASP A 158 -17.04 3.56 5.80
C ASP A 158 -15.78 3.72 6.65
N GLY A 159 -14.69 3.03 6.30
CA GLY A 159 -13.40 3.13 7.00
C GLY A 159 -13.36 2.50 8.39
N LYS A 160 -14.41 1.75 8.79
CA LYS A 160 -14.38 1.02 10.05
C LYS A 160 -13.28 -0.03 10.06
N VAL A 161 -12.52 -0.09 11.13
CA VAL A 161 -11.54 -1.15 11.36
C VAL A 161 -12.26 -2.47 11.54
N VAL A 162 -12.00 -3.43 10.65
CA VAL A 162 -12.52 -4.79 10.75
C VAL A 162 -11.61 -5.63 11.65
N TRP A 163 -10.30 -5.52 11.45
CA TRP A 163 -9.29 -6.08 12.32
C TRP A 163 -7.97 -5.32 12.18
N GLN A 164 -7.10 -5.48 13.17
CA GLN A 164 -5.77 -4.87 13.18
C GLN A 164 -4.76 -5.76 13.88
N ARG A 165 -3.49 -5.64 13.50
CA ARG A 165 -2.36 -6.33 14.11
C ARG A 165 -1.15 -5.40 14.15
N ASN A 166 -0.22 -5.67 15.06
CA ASN A 166 1.10 -5.08 15.01
C ASN A 166 2.12 -6.20 14.79
N ILE A 167 2.47 -6.41 13.52
CA ILE A 167 3.31 -7.54 13.12
C ILE A 167 4.74 -7.42 13.68
N LEU A 168 5.26 -6.21 13.88
CA LEU A 168 6.57 -6.00 14.50
C LEU A 168 6.60 -6.53 15.94
N LYS A 169 5.53 -6.27 16.71
CA LYS A 169 5.44 -6.73 18.10
C LYS A 169 5.12 -8.22 18.22
N GLU A 170 4.33 -8.75 17.28
CA GLU A 170 3.85 -10.12 17.35
C GLU A 170 4.87 -11.15 16.88
N TYR A 171 5.76 -10.75 15.95
CA TYR A 171 6.76 -11.65 15.35
C TYR A 171 8.19 -11.30 15.76
N GLU A 172 8.38 -10.24 16.57
CA GLU A 172 9.66 -9.84 17.17
C GLU A 172 10.85 -9.77 16.19
N PHE A 173 10.58 -9.34 14.95
CA PHE A 173 11.61 -9.23 13.93
C PHE A 173 12.36 -7.89 13.98
N GLU A 174 13.53 -7.85 13.36
CA GLU A 174 14.28 -6.60 13.19
C GLU A 174 13.62 -5.74 12.12
N THR A 175 13.23 -4.51 12.48
CA THR A 175 12.63 -3.57 11.53
C THR A 175 13.64 -3.19 10.46
N PRO A 176 13.32 -3.37 9.18
CA PRO A 176 14.18 -2.92 8.09
C PRO A 176 14.53 -1.43 8.22
N LEU A 177 15.69 -1.05 7.71
CA LEU A 177 16.24 0.30 7.81
C LEU A 177 15.26 1.42 7.48
N TRP A 178 14.45 1.19 6.45
CA TRP A 178 13.44 2.13 5.94
C TRP A 178 12.02 1.79 6.39
N GLY A 179 11.87 0.91 7.37
CA GLY A 179 10.59 0.40 7.83
C GLY A 179 10.02 -0.69 6.95
N THR A 180 8.83 -1.17 7.29
CA THR A 180 8.12 -2.19 6.52
C THR A 180 7.66 -1.60 5.17
N ALA A 181 8.14 -2.16 4.06
CA ALA A 181 7.92 -1.63 2.71
C ALA A 181 7.45 -2.68 1.69
N GLY A 182 7.61 -3.97 1.97
CA GLY A 182 7.05 -5.03 1.12
C GLY A 182 5.53 -5.00 1.14
N HIS A 183 4.92 -4.93 -0.05
CA HIS A 183 3.46 -4.78 -0.14
C HIS A 183 2.76 -6.13 0.12
N PRO A 184 1.69 -6.17 0.91
CA PRO A 184 0.84 -7.35 1.05
C PRO A 184 0.24 -7.80 -0.28
N LEU A 185 -0.08 -9.08 -0.36
CA LEU A 185 -0.70 -9.73 -1.50
C LEU A 185 -1.96 -10.46 -1.05
N VAL A 186 -3.06 -10.31 -1.79
CA VAL A 186 -4.25 -11.15 -1.58
C VAL A 186 -4.27 -12.31 -2.57
N GLU A 187 -4.42 -13.52 -2.03
CA GLU A 187 -4.65 -14.75 -2.80
C GLU A 187 -5.82 -15.53 -2.21
N GLY A 188 -6.93 -15.56 -2.91
CA GLY A 188 -8.17 -16.16 -2.40
C GLY A 188 -8.65 -15.53 -1.09
N ASP A 189 -8.67 -16.31 -0.03
CA ASP A 189 -9.02 -15.83 1.32
C ASP A 189 -7.78 -15.49 2.18
N LEU A 190 -6.59 -15.48 1.61
CA LEU A 190 -5.35 -15.16 2.30
C LEU A 190 -4.90 -13.74 2.01
N LEU A 191 -4.43 -13.05 3.05
CA LEU A 191 -3.59 -11.85 2.96
C LEU A 191 -2.16 -12.27 3.32
N ILE A 192 -1.28 -12.27 2.33
CA ILE A 192 0.12 -12.71 2.46
C ILE A 192 0.99 -11.47 2.65
N CYS A 193 1.69 -11.41 3.77
CA CYS A 193 2.50 -10.26 4.17
C CYS A 193 3.97 -10.66 4.32
N PRO A 194 4.91 -9.86 3.78
CA PRO A 194 6.30 -9.92 4.20
C PRO A 194 6.40 -9.38 5.64
N VAL A 195 7.01 -10.14 6.53
CA VAL A 195 7.11 -9.82 7.97
C VAL A 195 8.57 -9.77 8.40
N GLY A 196 9.25 -10.90 8.44
CA GLY A 196 10.62 -11.05 8.92
C GLY A 196 10.70 -11.96 10.14
N GLY A 197 11.91 -12.29 10.54
CA GLY A 197 12.17 -13.13 11.69
C GLY A 197 12.17 -14.64 11.37
N GLU A 198 12.67 -15.40 12.33
CA GLU A 198 12.80 -16.86 12.20
C GLU A 198 11.42 -17.52 12.12
N GLY A 199 11.20 -18.31 11.08
CA GLY A 199 9.93 -18.99 10.83
C GLY A 199 8.78 -18.08 10.42
N SER A 200 9.02 -16.77 10.21
CA SER A 200 7.97 -15.77 9.95
C SER A 200 8.34 -14.71 8.91
N THR A 201 9.32 -14.98 8.06
CA THR A 201 9.69 -14.04 6.98
C THR A 201 8.52 -13.69 6.09
N VAL A 202 7.64 -14.64 5.85
CA VAL A 202 6.34 -14.44 5.20
C VAL A 202 5.23 -15.07 6.04
N VAL A 203 4.13 -14.33 6.22
CA VAL A 203 2.98 -14.78 7.01
C VAL A 203 1.71 -14.57 6.20
N ALA A 204 0.84 -15.58 6.19
CA ALA A 204 -0.49 -15.48 5.62
C ALA A 204 -1.55 -15.40 6.70
N PHE A 205 -2.41 -14.42 6.57
CA PHE A 205 -3.57 -14.21 7.43
C PHE A 205 -4.86 -14.51 6.67
N ASP A 206 -5.87 -14.97 7.37
CA ASP A 206 -7.24 -14.91 6.86
C ASP A 206 -7.61 -13.44 6.64
N ARG A 207 -7.87 -13.05 5.41
CA ARG A 207 -8.07 -11.65 5.05
C ARG A 207 -9.29 -10.98 5.71
N ARG A 208 -10.29 -11.77 6.15
CA ARG A 208 -11.52 -11.25 6.78
C ARG A 208 -11.38 -11.09 8.29
N SER A 209 -10.61 -11.95 8.94
CA SER A 209 -10.50 -11.97 10.39
C SER A 209 -9.13 -11.57 10.94
N GLY A 210 -8.11 -11.50 10.08
CA GLY A 210 -6.73 -11.26 10.50
C GLY A 210 -6.08 -12.45 11.24
N LYS A 211 -6.76 -13.61 11.32
CA LYS A 211 -6.20 -14.79 11.99
C LYS A 211 -5.08 -15.40 11.14
N GLU A 212 -3.92 -15.67 11.76
CA GLU A 212 -2.82 -16.37 11.11
C GLU A 212 -3.27 -17.74 10.59
N LYS A 213 -2.92 -18.06 9.36
CA LYS A 213 -3.17 -19.34 8.70
C LYS A 213 -1.90 -20.18 8.59
N TRP A 214 -0.82 -19.56 8.16
CA TRP A 214 0.50 -20.16 8.10
C TRP A 214 1.59 -19.09 8.08
N LYS A 215 2.80 -19.49 8.40
CA LYS A 215 4.02 -18.69 8.29
C LYS A 215 5.17 -19.58 7.85
N ALA A 216 6.19 -18.97 7.20
CA ALA A 216 7.31 -19.69 6.63
C ALA A 216 8.53 -18.80 6.45
N LEU A 217 9.64 -19.44 6.14
CA LEU A 217 10.95 -18.89 5.81
C LEU A 217 11.66 -18.24 7.00
N ASN A 218 12.98 -18.16 6.88
CA ASN A 218 13.86 -17.65 7.91
C ASN A 218 14.76 -16.56 7.31
N ALA A 219 14.48 -15.32 7.63
CA ALA A 219 15.36 -14.19 7.35
C ALA A 219 15.24 -13.19 8.50
N ARG A 220 16.32 -12.56 8.87
CA ARG A 220 16.35 -11.56 9.94
C ARG A 220 15.31 -10.47 9.74
N GLU A 221 15.14 -10.03 8.52
CA GLU A 221 14.13 -9.06 8.09
C GLU A 221 13.52 -9.46 6.74
N ALA A 222 12.32 -8.98 6.45
CA ALA A 222 11.63 -9.30 5.20
C ALA A 222 12.31 -8.70 3.95
N GLY A 223 13.18 -7.72 4.13
CA GLY A 223 13.66 -6.90 3.02
C GLY A 223 12.57 -5.97 2.49
N TYR A 224 12.69 -5.59 1.22
CA TYR A 224 11.77 -4.65 0.56
C TYR A 224 11.02 -5.26 -0.62
N GLY A 225 11.29 -6.53 -0.89
CA GLY A 225 10.65 -7.30 -1.94
C GLY A 225 9.14 -7.45 -1.70
N THR A 226 8.37 -7.37 -2.75
CA THR A 226 6.94 -7.62 -2.70
C THR A 226 6.67 -9.04 -3.17
N PRO A 227 5.94 -9.87 -2.41
CA PRO A 227 5.60 -11.23 -2.85
C PRO A 227 4.82 -11.21 -4.15
N VAL A 228 5.10 -12.15 -5.03
CA VAL A 228 4.36 -12.34 -6.28
C VAL A 228 3.94 -13.80 -6.42
N ILE A 229 2.84 -14.02 -7.12
CA ILE A 229 2.38 -15.38 -7.45
C ILE A 229 2.46 -15.55 -8.96
N GLU A 230 3.21 -16.55 -9.36
CA GLU A 230 3.40 -16.90 -10.76
C GLU A 230 3.07 -18.36 -11.03
N THR A 231 2.71 -18.66 -12.28
CA THR A 231 2.49 -20.03 -12.73
C THR A 231 3.58 -20.42 -13.70
N VAL A 232 4.49 -21.29 -13.26
CA VAL A 232 5.61 -21.78 -14.06
C VAL A 232 5.41 -23.26 -14.31
N ASN A 233 5.39 -23.67 -15.58
CA ASN A 233 5.17 -25.06 -16.02
C ASN A 233 3.91 -25.71 -15.40
N GLY A 234 2.83 -24.94 -15.27
CA GLY A 234 1.57 -25.42 -14.67
C GLY A 234 1.56 -25.45 -13.13
N HIS A 235 2.66 -25.15 -12.49
CA HIS A 235 2.75 -25.06 -11.02
C HIS A 235 2.62 -23.62 -10.57
N ARG A 236 1.63 -23.37 -9.71
CA ARG A 236 1.41 -22.07 -9.08
C ARG A 236 2.38 -21.91 -7.91
N GLN A 237 3.17 -20.85 -7.90
CA GLN A 237 4.24 -20.61 -6.94
C GLN A 237 4.11 -19.23 -6.33
N LEU A 238 4.37 -19.14 -5.02
CA LEU A 238 4.59 -17.87 -4.32
C LEU A 238 6.09 -17.61 -4.30
N LEU A 239 6.52 -16.53 -4.91
CA LEU A 239 7.91 -16.07 -4.91
C LEU A 239 8.09 -15.00 -3.86
N VAL A 240 9.03 -15.19 -2.96
CA VAL A 240 9.37 -14.26 -1.89
C VAL A 240 10.84 -13.91 -1.96
N TRP A 241 11.13 -12.65 -2.24
CA TRP A 241 12.48 -12.12 -2.17
C TRP A 241 12.63 -11.39 -0.84
N ASP A 242 13.30 -12.03 0.10
CA ASP A 242 13.66 -11.45 1.40
C ASP A 242 15.03 -10.75 1.36
N ALA A 243 15.54 -10.34 2.53
CA ALA A 243 16.83 -9.64 2.61
C ALA A 243 18.05 -10.53 2.30
N GLU A 244 17.87 -11.84 2.25
CA GLU A 244 18.96 -12.82 2.14
C GLU A 244 18.80 -13.71 0.91
N ASN A 245 17.56 -14.06 0.52
CA ASN A 245 17.29 -15.07 -0.49
C ASN A 245 16.10 -14.72 -1.38
N LEU A 246 16.04 -15.37 -2.54
CA LEU A 246 14.83 -15.54 -3.33
C LEU A 246 14.32 -16.97 -3.11
N ASN A 247 13.13 -17.08 -2.54
CA ASN A 247 12.50 -18.35 -2.17
C ASN A 247 11.32 -18.66 -3.05
#